data_2e1b9440f26e8e650e4325d29ff4e58f
#
_entry.id   2e1b9440f26e8e650e4325d29ff4e58f
#
_cell.length_a   1.000
_cell.length_b   1.000
_cell.length_c   1.000
_cell.angle_alpha   90.00
_cell.angle_beta   90.00
_cell.angle_gamma   90.00
#
_symmetry.space_group_name_H-M   'P 1'
#
loop_
_entity.id
_entity.type
_entity.pdbx_description
1 polymer ?
#
loop_
_entity_poly.entity_id
_entity_poly.type
_entity_poly.pdbx_seq_one_letter_code
_entity_poly.pdbx_strand_id
1 'polypeptide(L)'
;SPWGVGYPGWHIECSCIGIKHLGEYMDIHCGGVDNIFPHHTNEIAQSESYLGHKWCNYWFHVQHLNDKSGKMSKSKGDFLTVSLLQEKGYDPIVYRMFCLQSHYRKPLEFSYEIMDNTKAAYNKLVKRVAGLKKEGETDQNVFAEYKAKFVDAISNDLNTSMAITVLYDLLKADTNDITKYELIKDFDKVLSLNLENAKSTETTEGVDAELESFVLAKIEERKEAKKAKDFAKADAIRDELLAKGIVIKDTREGVVWHKAE
;
A
#
# COMPACT_ATOMS: atom_id res chain seq x y z
N SER A 1 11.18 -21.62 -41.72
CA SER A 1 11.24 -22.97 -41.12
C SER A 1 10.77 -24.01 -42.13
N PRO A 2 11.01 -25.32 -41.93
CA PRO A 2 10.47 -26.37 -42.76
C PRO A 2 8.92 -26.40 -42.80
N TRP A 3 8.29 -25.78 -41.82
CA TRP A 3 6.83 -25.70 -41.66
C TRP A 3 6.19 -24.42 -42.24
N GLY A 4 6.98 -23.57 -42.91
CA GLY A 4 6.51 -22.34 -43.53
C GLY A 4 6.94 -21.10 -42.77
N VAL A 5 6.33 -19.95 -43.16
CA VAL A 5 6.59 -18.64 -42.53
C VAL A 5 5.78 -18.55 -41.25
N GLY A 6 6.44 -18.11 -40.15
CA GLY A 6 5.86 -17.92 -38.83
C GLY A 6 6.89 -17.36 -37.87
N TYR A 7 6.49 -17.14 -36.61
CA TYR A 7 7.39 -16.78 -35.51
C TYR A 7 7.26 -17.80 -34.38
N PRO A 8 8.33 -18.05 -33.60
CA PRO A 8 8.23 -18.88 -32.42
C PRO A 8 7.34 -18.20 -31.38
N GLY A 9 6.45 -18.96 -30.74
CA GLY A 9 5.69 -18.47 -29.62
C GLY A 9 6.62 -18.05 -28.47
N TRP A 10 6.39 -16.92 -27.87
CA TRP A 10 7.24 -16.37 -26.80
C TRP A 10 7.39 -17.27 -25.56
N HIS A 11 6.59 -18.32 -25.44
CA HIS A 11 6.70 -19.34 -24.39
C HIS A 11 8.08 -20.03 -24.40
N ILE A 12 8.67 -20.27 -25.59
CA ILE A 12 9.97 -20.93 -25.71
C ILE A 12 11.10 -20.06 -25.16
N GLU A 13 10.96 -18.74 -25.19
CA GLU A 13 11.91 -17.80 -24.61
C GLU A 13 11.98 -18.01 -23.10
N CYS A 14 10.83 -18.05 -22.41
CA CYS A 14 10.74 -18.28 -20.98
C CYS A 14 11.26 -19.66 -20.59
N SER A 15 10.90 -20.70 -21.33
CA SER A 15 11.42 -22.06 -21.11
C SER A 15 12.95 -22.10 -21.25
N CYS A 16 13.51 -21.56 -22.33
CA CYS A 16 14.97 -21.56 -22.56
C CYS A 16 15.72 -20.70 -21.55
N ILE A 17 15.22 -19.50 -21.25
CA ILE A 17 15.85 -18.58 -20.29
C ILE A 17 15.79 -19.17 -18.88
N GLY A 18 14.64 -19.71 -18.48
CA GLY A 18 14.43 -20.33 -17.18
C GLY A 18 15.39 -21.51 -16.98
N ILE A 19 15.44 -22.47 -17.90
CA ILE A 19 16.34 -23.62 -17.81
C ILE A 19 17.81 -23.18 -17.80
N LYS A 20 18.17 -22.22 -18.66
CA LYS A 20 19.57 -21.76 -18.78
C LYS A 20 20.07 -21.05 -17.51
N HIS A 21 19.25 -20.22 -16.86
CA HIS A 21 19.69 -19.35 -15.78
C HIS A 21 19.28 -19.82 -14.39
N LEU A 22 18.19 -20.58 -14.27
CA LEU A 22 17.67 -21.09 -13.00
C LEU A 22 17.84 -22.61 -12.85
N GLY A 23 18.18 -23.31 -13.94
CA GLY A 23 18.40 -24.73 -13.94
C GLY A 23 17.16 -25.55 -14.30
N GLU A 24 17.36 -26.88 -14.18
CA GLU A 24 16.37 -27.88 -14.61
C GLU A 24 15.25 -28.10 -13.59
N TYR A 25 15.34 -27.49 -12.41
CA TYR A 25 14.35 -27.53 -11.34
C TYR A 25 14.07 -26.11 -10.87
N MET A 26 12.84 -25.66 -11.06
CA MET A 26 12.36 -24.35 -10.63
C MET A 26 11.43 -24.52 -9.44
N ASP A 27 11.60 -23.73 -8.39
CA ASP A 27 10.74 -23.79 -7.22
C ASP A 27 9.39 -23.13 -7.48
N ILE A 28 9.42 -21.86 -7.94
CA ILE A 28 8.23 -21.05 -8.12
C ILE A 28 8.32 -20.32 -9.46
N HIS A 29 7.26 -20.40 -10.26
CA HIS A 29 7.07 -19.58 -11.46
C HIS A 29 5.81 -18.73 -11.33
N CYS A 30 5.96 -17.40 -11.55
CA CYS A 30 4.90 -16.43 -11.31
C CYS A 30 4.41 -15.81 -12.61
N GLY A 31 3.12 -15.46 -12.66
CA GLY A 31 2.52 -14.71 -13.76
C GLY A 31 1.16 -14.14 -13.42
N GLY A 32 0.57 -13.43 -14.37
CA GLY A 32 -0.84 -13.07 -14.30
C GLY A 32 -1.73 -14.28 -14.60
N VAL A 33 -3.00 -14.21 -14.22
CA VAL A 33 -3.99 -15.28 -14.52
C VAL A 33 -4.15 -15.52 -16.02
N ASP A 34 -3.86 -14.52 -16.85
CA ASP A 34 -3.86 -14.61 -18.31
C ASP A 34 -2.70 -15.44 -18.85
N ASN A 35 -1.66 -15.70 -18.06
CA ASN A 35 -0.56 -16.59 -18.43
C ASN A 35 -0.87 -18.08 -18.20
N ILE A 36 -1.91 -18.44 -17.44
CA ILE A 36 -2.27 -19.85 -17.20
C ILE A 36 -2.39 -20.60 -18.53
N PHE A 37 -3.15 -20.00 -19.46
CA PHE A 37 -3.33 -20.53 -20.80
C PHE A 37 -3.30 -19.36 -21.83
N PRO A 38 -2.55 -19.51 -22.94
CA PRO A 38 -1.75 -20.69 -23.32
C PRO A 38 -0.29 -20.67 -22.82
N HIS A 39 0.19 -19.57 -22.18
CA HIS A 39 1.62 -19.30 -21.96
C HIS A 39 2.28 -20.36 -21.05
N HIS A 40 1.90 -20.42 -19.79
CA HIS A 40 2.48 -21.38 -18.84
C HIS A 40 2.18 -22.84 -19.20
N THR A 41 1.02 -23.12 -19.78
CA THR A 41 0.68 -24.45 -20.31
C THR A 41 1.69 -24.89 -21.38
N ASN A 42 2.08 -23.99 -22.26
CA ASN A 42 3.08 -24.26 -23.29
C ASN A 42 4.50 -24.35 -22.70
N GLU A 43 4.83 -23.55 -21.71
CA GLU A 43 6.12 -23.67 -21.02
C GLU A 43 6.27 -25.04 -20.33
N ILE A 44 5.21 -25.55 -19.69
CA ILE A 44 5.19 -26.89 -19.09
C ILE A 44 5.44 -27.93 -20.19
N ALA A 45 4.68 -27.86 -21.27
CA ALA A 45 4.83 -28.82 -22.37
C ALA A 45 6.23 -28.82 -22.99
N GLN A 46 6.81 -27.64 -23.21
CA GLN A 46 8.14 -27.48 -23.80
C GLN A 46 9.25 -27.91 -22.86
N SER A 47 9.24 -27.41 -21.62
CA SER A 47 10.29 -27.67 -20.65
C SER A 47 10.29 -29.13 -20.20
N GLU A 48 9.14 -29.69 -19.84
CA GLU A 48 9.06 -31.07 -19.34
C GLU A 48 9.28 -32.09 -20.43
N SER A 49 8.91 -31.82 -21.71
CA SER A 49 9.28 -32.68 -22.83
C SER A 49 10.76 -32.68 -23.12
N TYR A 50 11.44 -31.55 -22.93
CA TYR A 50 12.87 -31.44 -23.11
C TYR A 50 13.66 -32.13 -21.96
N LEU A 51 13.24 -31.87 -20.70
CA LEU A 51 13.91 -32.32 -19.50
C LEU A 51 13.61 -33.81 -19.16
N GLY A 52 12.43 -34.30 -19.55
CA GLY A 52 11.94 -35.62 -19.20
C GLY A 52 11.41 -35.74 -17.75
N HIS A 53 11.24 -34.64 -17.04
CA HIS A 53 10.71 -34.58 -15.66
C HIS A 53 9.97 -33.28 -15.42
N LYS A 54 9.25 -33.20 -14.27
CA LYS A 54 8.55 -32.00 -13.84
C LYS A 54 9.53 -30.85 -13.63
N TRP A 55 9.32 -29.72 -14.31
CA TRP A 55 10.22 -28.57 -14.27
C TRP A 55 10.00 -27.65 -13.09
N CYS A 56 8.73 -27.25 -12.83
CA CYS A 56 8.40 -26.29 -11.81
C CYS A 56 7.45 -26.86 -10.75
N ASN A 57 7.75 -26.63 -9.47
CA ASN A 57 6.95 -27.13 -8.37
C ASN A 57 5.68 -26.35 -8.14
N TYR A 58 5.76 -25.01 -8.15
CA TYR A 58 4.66 -24.12 -7.82
C TYR A 58 4.45 -23.08 -8.91
N TRP A 59 3.24 -23.06 -9.47
CA TRP A 59 2.79 -22.05 -10.43
C TRP A 59 1.93 -21.04 -9.69
N PHE A 60 2.35 -19.77 -9.65
CA PHE A 60 1.72 -18.73 -8.87
C PHE A 60 1.10 -17.67 -9.80
N HIS A 61 -0.24 -17.50 -9.73
CA HIS A 61 -0.97 -16.62 -10.63
C HIS A 61 -1.69 -15.52 -9.86
N VAL A 62 -1.42 -14.28 -10.24
CA VAL A 62 -1.95 -13.07 -9.60
C VAL A 62 -3.04 -12.47 -10.49
N GLN A 63 -4.12 -12.03 -9.86
CA GLN A 63 -5.18 -11.30 -10.54
C GLN A 63 -4.74 -9.89 -10.97
N HIS A 64 -5.45 -9.32 -11.93
CA HIS A 64 -5.11 -8.03 -12.50
C HIS A 64 -5.38 -6.88 -11.54
N LEU A 65 -4.54 -5.84 -11.65
CA LEU A 65 -4.84 -4.52 -11.19
C LEU A 65 -5.72 -3.82 -12.23
N ASN A 66 -6.92 -3.43 -11.83
CA ASN A 66 -7.91 -2.78 -12.67
C ASN A 66 -8.11 -1.33 -12.23
N ASP A 67 -8.55 -0.49 -13.14
CA ASP A 67 -9.17 0.79 -12.84
C ASP A 67 -10.67 0.74 -13.19
N LYS A 68 -11.39 1.85 -12.99
CA LYS A 68 -12.82 1.95 -13.34
C LYS A 68 -13.12 1.68 -14.82
N SER A 69 -12.12 1.73 -15.71
CA SER A 69 -12.25 1.45 -17.15
C SER A 69 -11.92 -0.01 -17.52
N GLY A 70 -11.51 -0.83 -16.55
CA GLY A 70 -11.10 -2.21 -16.70
C GLY A 70 -9.60 -2.46 -16.50
N LYS A 71 -9.02 -3.46 -17.16
CA LYS A 71 -7.59 -3.79 -17.04
C LYS A 71 -6.71 -2.61 -17.45
N MET A 72 -5.83 -2.19 -16.55
CA MET A 72 -4.81 -1.16 -16.85
C MET A 72 -3.83 -1.68 -17.88
N SER A 73 -3.60 -0.92 -18.95
CA SER A 73 -2.65 -1.30 -20.00
C SER A 73 -1.85 -0.12 -20.52
N LYS A 74 -0.59 -0.38 -20.92
CA LYS A 74 0.33 0.63 -21.47
C LYS A 74 -0.23 1.36 -22.71
N SER A 75 -1.06 0.71 -23.50
CA SER A 75 -1.61 1.24 -24.75
C SER A 75 -2.62 2.38 -24.58
N LYS A 76 -3.15 2.62 -23.37
CA LYS A 76 -4.12 3.68 -23.07
C LYS A 76 -3.51 5.01 -22.62
N GLY A 77 -2.17 5.13 -22.55
CA GLY A 77 -1.48 6.38 -22.24
C GLY A 77 -1.36 6.76 -20.77
N ASP A 78 -2.30 6.34 -19.91
CA ASP A 78 -2.30 6.63 -18.47
C ASP A 78 -1.78 5.41 -17.68
N PHE A 79 -0.51 5.07 -17.90
CA PHE A 79 0.07 3.92 -17.21
C PHE A 79 0.52 4.30 -15.80
N LEU A 80 -0.12 3.71 -14.80
CA LEU A 80 0.25 3.88 -13.41
C LEU A 80 1.65 3.29 -13.15
N THR A 81 2.58 4.14 -12.72
CA THR A 81 3.90 3.73 -12.24
C THR A 81 4.08 4.12 -10.78
N VAL A 82 5.02 3.48 -10.09
CA VAL A 82 5.38 3.87 -8.72
C VAL A 82 5.93 5.30 -8.71
N SER A 83 6.71 5.69 -9.73
CA SER A 83 7.22 7.07 -9.86
C SER A 83 6.09 8.10 -9.96
N LEU A 84 5.05 7.82 -10.75
CA LEU A 84 3.87 8.69 -10.83
C LEU A 84 3.14 8.80 -9.49
N LEU A 85 3.07 7.71 -8.71
CA LEU A 85 2.50 7.77 -7.36
C LEU A 85 3.34 8.65 -6.43
N GLN A 86 4.67 8.56 -6.51
CA GLN A 86 5.58 9.42 -5.74
C GLN A 86 5.44 10.89 -6.13
N GLU A 87 5.37 11.21 -7.42
CA GLU A 87 5.10 12.57 -7.93
C GLU A 87 3.76 13.14 -7.42
N LYS A 88 2.77 12.26 -7.17
CA LYS A 88 1.48 12.61 -6.58
C LYS A 88 1.49 12.59 -5.05
N GLY A 89 2.65 12.42 -4.40
CA GLY A 89 2.80 12.48 -2.96
C GLY A 89 2.42 11.20 -2.20
N TYR A 90 2.40 10.05 -2.88
CA TYR A 90 2.23 8.75 -2.23
C TYR A 90 3.58 8.08 -1.99
N ASP A 91 3.84 7.68 -0.74
CA ASP A 91 4.97 6.81 -0.43
C ASP A 91 4.74 5.43 -1.08
N PRO A 92 5.76 4.81 -1.72
CA PRO A 92 5.68 3.46 -2.25
C PRO A 92 5.17 2.40 -1.25
N ILE A 93 5.44 2.59 0.05
CA ILE A 93 4.96 1.70 1.10
C ILE A 93 3.43 1.75 1.23
N VAL A 94 2.81 2.90 0.98
CA VAL A 94 1.34 3.03 0.94
C VAL A 94 0.76 2.17 -0.19
N TYR A 95 1.40 2.18 -1.37
CA TYR A 95 1.00 1.31 -2.47
C TYR A 95 1.21 -0.18 -2.13
N ARG A 96 2.30 -0.53 -1.44
CA ARG A 96 2.49 -1.88 -0.93
C ARG A 96 1.37 -2.29 0.03
N MET A 97 1.02 -1.44 0.99
CA MET A 97 -0.10 -1.69 1.91
C MET A 97 -1.42 -1.88 1.16
N PHE A 98 -1.69 -1.04 0.14
CA PHE A 98 -2.85 -1.19 -0.73
C PHE A 98 -2.91 -2.58 -1.36
N CYS A 99 -1.80 -3.07 -1.92
CA CYS A 99 -1.74 -4.41 -2.51
C CYS A 99 -1.96 -5.52 -1.47
N LEU A 100 -1.40 -5.39 -0.26
CA LEU A 100 -1.52 -6.40 0.80
C LEU A 100 -2.92 -6.47 1.42
N GLN A 101 -3.75 -5.44 1.28
CA GLN A 101 -5.13 -5.43 1.79
C GLN A 101 -6.08 -6.34 1.02
N SER A 102 -5.67 -6.83 -0.14
CA SER A 102 -6.45 -7.78 -0.94
C SER A 102 -5.70 -9.08 -1.12
N HIS A 103 -6.46 -10.18 -1.22
CA HIS A 103 -5.87 -11.48 -1.57
C HIS A 103 -5.47 -11.47 -3.05
N TYR A 104 -4.29 -12.00 -3.39
CA TYR A 104 -3.74 -11.99 -4.76
C TYR A 104 -4.61 -12.69 -5.81
N ARG A 105 -5.51 -13.60 -5.38
CA ARG A 105 -6.50 -14.28 -6.26
C ARG A 105 -7.74 -13.43 -6.55
N LYS A 106 -7.85 -12.24 -5.98
CA LYS A 106 -8.97 -11.32 -6.24
C LYS A 106 -8.48 -10.17 -7.10
N PRO A 107 -9.27 -9.73 -8.11
CA PRO A 107 -8.97 -8.50 -8.83
C PRO A 107 -8.83 -7.33 -7.86
N LEU A 108 -7.81 -6.52 -8.08
CA LEU A 108 -7.56 -5.33 -7.27
C LEU A 108 -7.96 -4.09 -8.06
N GLU A 109 -8.86 -3.29 -7.52
CA GLU A 109 -9.31 -2.05 -8.14
C GLU A 109 -8.51 -0.88 -7.60
N PHE A 110 -7.92 -0.11 -8.51
CA PHE A 110 -7.17 1.10 -8.20
C PHE A 110 -8.03 2.34 -8.40
N SER A 111 -7.98 3.23 -7.41
CA SER A 111 -8.37 4.63 -7.57
C SER A 111 -7.56 5.51 -6.62
N TYR A 112 -7.42 6.79 -6.93
CA TYR A 112 -6.75 7.73 -6.03
C TYR A 112 -7.50 7.87 -4.69
N GLU A 113 -8.82 7.78 -4.69
CA GLU A 113 -9.64 7.76 -3.47
C GLU A 113 -9.26 6.58 -2.56
N ILE A 114 -9.09 5.38 -3.13
CA ILE A 114 -8.65 4.20 -2.36
C ILE A 114 -7.21 4.41 -1.85
N MET A 115 -6.34 5.03 -2.64
CA MET A 115 -4.98 5.35 -2.23
C MET A 115 -4.96 6.37 -1.08
N ASP A 116 -5.80 7.40 -1.11
CA ASP A 116 -5.93 8.39 -0.03
C ASP A 116 -6.41 7.73 1.27
N ASN A 117 -7.42 6.87 1.18
CA ASN A 117 -7.90 6.09 2.31
C ASN A 117 -6.80 5.18 2.88
N THR A 118 -6.03 4.53 2.00
CA THR A 118 -4.90 3.67 2.41
C THR A 118 -3.79 4.50 3.06
N LYS A 119 -3.45 5.67 2.51
CA LYS A 119 -2.48 6.62 3.08
C LYS A 119 -2.90 7.04 4.49
N ALA A 120 -4.16 7.41 4.67
CA ALA A 120 -4.70 7.77 5.98
C ALA A 120 -4.64 6.60 6.98
N ALA A 121 -4.97 5.38 6.53
CA ALA A 121 -4.90 4.18 7.36
C ALA A 121 -3.45 3.83 7.73
N TYR A 122 -2.51 3.92 6.78
CA TYR A 122 -1.09 3.70 7.02
C TYR A 122 -0.52 4.70 8.02
N ASN A 123 -0.80 5.99 7.86
CA ASN A 123 -0.33 7.04 8.77
C ASN A 123 -0.88 6.82 10.20
N LYS A 124 -2.14 6.41 10.36
CA LYS A 124 -2.71 6.04 11.66
C LYS A 124 -2.00 4.83 12.26
N LEU A 125 -1.67 3.82 11.44
CA LEU A 125 -0.95 2.63 11.86
C LEU A 125 0.46 2.99 12.36
N VAL A 126 1.23 3.75 11.57
CA VAL A 126 2.58 4.23 11.92
C VAL A 126 2.55 5.03 13.23
N LYS A 127 1.63 6.00 13.36
CA LYS A 127 1.48 6.80 14.58
C LYS A 127 1.20 5.92 15.81
N ARG A 128 0.35 4.91 15.64
CA ARG A 128 -0.02 3.99 16.72
C ARG A 128 1.15 3.11 17.15
N VAL A 129 1.92 2.60 16.19
CA VAL A 129 3.12 1.78 16.47
C VAL A 129 4.22 2.62 17.10
N ALA A 130 4.44 3.85 16.61
CA ALA A 130 5.42 4.78 17.16
C ALA A 130 5.12 5.17 18.63
N GLY A 131 3.85 5.16 19.03
CA GLY A 131 3.42 5.46 20.40
C GLY A 131 3.59 4.31 21.39
N LEU A 132 3.95 3.10 20.93
CA LEU A 132 4.18 1.96 21.81
C LEU A 132 5.46 2.12 22.62
N LYS A 133 5.40 1.82 23.92
CA LYS A 133 6.58 1.75 24.79
C LYS A 133 7.40 0.51 24.43
N LYS A 134 8.71 0.71 24.24
CA LYS A 134 9.65 -0.33 23.80
C LYS A 134 10.46 -0.93 24.95
N GLU A 135 9.97 -0.78 26.17
CA GLU A 135 10.62 -1.22 27.41
C GLU A 135 9.72 -2.19 28.16
N GLY A 136 10.33 -3.16 28.84
CA GLY A 136 9.63 -4.16 29.64
C GLY A 136 9.89 -5.59 29.17
N GLU A 137 9.13 -6.51 29.71
CA GLU A 137 9.20 -7.93 29.36
C GLU A 137 8.04 -8.31 28.43
N THR A 138 8.35 -9.13 27.43
CA THR A 138 7.37 -9.64 26.46
C THR A 138 6.52 -10.73 27.12
N ASP A 139 5.19 -10.63 27.03
CA ASP A 139 4.29 -11.71 27.39
C ASP A 139 4.40 -12.83 26.34
N GLN A 140 5.09 -13.91 26.72
CA GLN A 140 5.39 -15.03 25.84
C GLN A 140 4.14 -15.80 25.38
N ASN A 141 3.06 -15.82 26.20
CA ASN A 141 1.83 -16.49 25.82
C ASN A 141 1.10 -15.73 24.72
N VAL A 142 0.94 -14.43 24.90
CA VAL A 142 0.33 -13.54 23.88
C VAL A 142 1.20 -13.51 22.63
N PHE A 143 2.53 -13.47 22.80
CA PHE A 143 3.45 -13.51 21.65
C PHE A 143 3.26 -14.79 20.83
N ALA A 144 3.24 -15.96 21.47
CA ALA A 144 3.06 -17.23 20.78
C ALA A 144 1.67 -17.33 20.10
N GLU A 145 0.61 -16.85 20.77
CA GLU A 145 -0.75 -16.85 20.24
C GLU A 145 -0.86 -16.00 18.96
N TYR A 146 -0.44 -14.73 19.00
CA TYR A 146 -0.58 -13.84 17.84
C TYR A 146 0.38 -14.19 16.71
N LYS A 147 1.56 -14.69 17.04
CA LYS A 147 2.48 -15.24 16.03
C LYS A 147 1.84 -16.43 15.31
N ALA A 148 1.23 -17.35 16.02
CA ALA A 148 0.52 -18.49 15.41
C ALA A 148 -0.62 -18.02 14.50
N LYS A 149 -1.45 -17.06 14.92
CA LYS A 149 -2.53 -16.48 14.09
C LYS A 149 -1.99 -15.84 12.81
N PHE A 150 -0.87 -15.12 12.90
CA PHE A 150 -0.23 -14.49 11.74
C PHE A 150 0.34 -15.54 10.78
N VAL A 151 1.06 -16.52 11.30
CA VAL A 151 1.61 -17.62 10.50
C VAL A 151 0.49 -18.41 9.82
N ASP A 152 -0.61 -18.71 10.52
CA ASP A 152 -1.77 -19.38 9.95
C ASP A 152 -2.35 -18.60 8.77
N ALA A 153 -2.53 -17.29 8.94
CA ALA A 153 -3.02 -16.41 7.86
C ALA A 153 -2.11 -16.44 6.63
N ILE A 154 -0.79 -16.32 6.81
CA ILE A 154 0.17 -16.34 5.69
C ILE A 154 0.30 -17.74 5.08
N SER A 155 0.25 -18.80 5.89
CA SER A 155 0.32 -20.19 5.41
C SER A 155 -0.94 -20.63 4.68
N ASN A 156 -2.05 -19.93 4.89
CA ASN A 156 -3.30 -20.17 4.18
C ASN A 156 -3.34 -19.39 2.86
N ASP A 157 -2.57 -19.87 1.88
CA ASP A 157 -2.50 -19.32 0.52
C ASP A 157 -2.15 -17.81 0.49
N LEU A 158 -1.17 -17.41 1.29
CA LEU A 158 -0.69 -16.02 1.37
C LEU A 158 -1.81 -15.01 1.65
N ASN A 159 -2.69 -15.29 2.59
CA ASN A 159 -3.80 -14.41 2.94
C ASN A 159 -3.33 -13.16 3.70
N THR A 160 -2.69 -12.23 2.97
CA THR A 160 -2.13 -11.00 3.52
C THR A 160 -3.20 -10.07 4.11
N SER A 161 -4.42 -10.09 3.57
CA SER A 161 -5.52 -9.29 4.12
C SER A 161 -5.90 -9.76 5.54
N MET A 162 -5.89 -11.08 5.78
CA MET A 162 -6.11 -11.63 7.12
C MET A 162 -4.90 -11.35 8.04
N ALA A 163 -3.68 -11.44 7.52
CA ALA A 163 -2.48 -11.10 8.28
C ALA A 163 -2.50 -9.63 8.77
N ILE A 164 -2.95 -8.69 7.95
CA ILE A 164 -3.17 -7.29 8.35
C ILE A 164 -4.28 -7.19 9.40
N THR A 165 -5.34 -7.99 9.30
CA THR A 165 -6.39 -8.04 10.33
C THR A 165 -5.80 -8.48 11.67
N VAL A 166 -4.97 -9.53 11.70
CA VAL A 166 -4.27 -9.98 12.91
C VAL A 166 -3.40 -8.88 13.51
N LEU A 167 -2.70 -8.08 12.67
CA LEU A 167 -1.91 -6.95 13.13
C LEU A 167 -2.80 -5.87 13.82
N TYR A 168 -3.94 -5.54 13.23
CA TYR A 168 -4.86 -4.57 13.85
C TYR A 168 -5.51 -5.12 15.13
N ASP A 169 -5.78 -6.41 15.21
CA ASP A 169 -6.34 -7.03 16.41
C ASP A 169 -5.31 -7.10 17.53
N LEU A 170 -4.04 -7.40 17.21
CA LEU A 170 -2.94 -7.29 18.15
C LEU A 170 -2.86 -5.89 18.78
N LEU A 171 -3.00 -4.83 17.96
CA LEU A 171 -2.97 -3.46 18.48
C LEU A 171 -4.11 -3.15 19.45
N LYS A 172 -5.23 -3.88 19.41
CA LYS A 172 -6.37 -3.75 20.33
C LYS A 172 -6.28 -4.72 21.53
N ALA A 173 -5.40 -5.74 21.45
CA ALA A 173 -5.29 -6.77 22.47
C ALA A 173 -4.95 -6.19 23.85
N ASP A 174 -5.45 -6.84 24.89
CA ASP A 174 -5.13 -6.52 26.27
C ASP A 174 -3.78 -7.16 26.66
N THR A 175 -2.71 -6.46 26.27
CA THR A 175 -1.33 -6.83 26.59
C THR A 175 -0.45 -5.58 26.61
N ASN A 176 0.78 -5.70 27.12
CA ASN A 176 1.69 -4.58 27.22
C ASN A 176 2.26 -4.15 25.85
N ASP A 177 2.75 -2.93 25.79
CA ASP A 177 3.21 -2.31 24.55
C ASP A 177 4.44 -3.01 23.96
N ILE A 178 5.37 -3.50 24.81
CA ILE A 178 6.57 -4.19 24.31
C ILE A 178 6.20 -5.49 23.59
N THR A 179 5.21 -6.25 24.07
CA THR A 179 4.72 -7.45 23.40
C THR A 179 4.15 -7.12 22.04
N LYS A 180 3.34 -6.05 21.96
CA LYS A 180 2.80 -5.55 20.68
C LYS A 180 3.91 -5.15 19.73
N TYR A 181 4.89 -4.39 20.20
CA TYR A 181 5.98 -3.90 19.38
C TYR A 181 6.83 -5.05 18.81
N GLU A 182 7.25 -6.01 19.64
CA GLU A 182 8.06 -7.14 19.18
C GLU A 182 7.30 -8.04 18.19
N LEU A 183 5.99 -8.25 18.37
CA LEU A 183 5.15 -8.94 17.40
C LEU A 183 5.02 -8.19 16.08
N ILE A 184 4.80 -6.86 16.12
CA ILE A 184 4.71 -6.04 14.91
C ILE A 184 6.03 -6.08 14.15
N LYS A 185 7.16 -5.99 14.85
CA LYS A 185 8.49 -6.15 14.26
C LYS A 185 8.68 -7.52 13.60
N ASP A 186 8.17 -8.59 14.21
CA ASP A 186 8.23 -9.93 13.62
C ASP A 186 7.31 -10.05 12.39
N PHE A 187 6.10 -9.50 12.42
CA PHE A 187 5.19 -9.46 11.28
C PHE A 187 5.73 -8.61 10.13
N ASP A 188 6.41 -7.52 10.44
CA ASP A 188 6.95 -6.59 9.44
C ASP A 188 8.10 -7.18 8.64
N LYS A 189 8.77 -8.24 9.12
CA LYS A 189 9.72 -9.03 8.31
C LYS A 189 9.07 -9.63 7.06
N VAL A 190 7.77 -9.89 7.10
CA VAL A 190 6.97 -10.40 5.98
C VAL A 190 6.22 -9.28 5.28
N LEU A 191 5.53 -8.41 6.03
CA LEU A 191 4.71 -7.34 5.47
C LEU A 191 5.55 -6.25 4.82
N SER A 192 6.75 -5.96 5.36
CA SER A 192 7.67 -4.92 4.88
C SER A 192 6.98 -3.55 4.72
N LEU A 193 6.25 -3.15 5.75
CA LEU A 193 5.57 -1.85 5.84
C LEU A 193 6.39 -0.80 6.59
N ASN A 194 7.65 -1.13 6.91
CA ASN A 194 8.59 -0.27 7.65
C ASN A 194 8.09 0.16 9.04
N LEU A 195 7.31 -0.70 9.70
CA LEU A 195 6.69 -0.41 11.00
C LEU A 195 7.69 -0.45 12.15
N GLU A 196 8.78 -1.23 12.03
CA GLU A 196 9.85 -1.26 13.01
C GLU A 196 10.50 0.12 13.20
N ASN A 197 10.63 0.87 12.10
CA ASN A 197 11.22 2.21 12.07
C ASN A 197 10.16 3.31 12.22
N ALA A 198 8.93 2.95 12.60
CA ALA A 198 7.89 3.92 12.86
C ALA A 198 8.38 4.97 13.86
N LYS A 199 8.55 6.19 13.38
CA LYS A 199 8.79 7.35 14.25
C LYS A 199 7.44 8.00 14.45
N SER A 200 7.22 8.56 15.64
CA SER A 200 6.15 9.54 15.78
C SER A 200 6.58 10.71 14.90
N THR A 201 6.20 10.67 13.66
CA THR A 201 6.12 11.88 12.90
C THR A 201 5.03 12.71 13.57
N GLU A 202 5.43 13.55 14.50
CA GLU A 202 4.82 14.85 14.55
C GLU A 202 4.82 15.26 13.09
N THR A 203 3.65 15.38 12.54
CA THR A 203 3.40 15.60 11.12
C THR A 203 4.24 16.75 10.62
N THR A 204 5.35 16.43 9.98
CA THR A 204 5.99 17.33 9.03
C THR A 204 5.58 16.90 7.62
N GLU A 205 4.31 16.80 7.35
CA GLU A 205 3.78 17.34 6.13
C GLU A 205 3.74 18.83 6.39
N GLY A 206 4.83 19.54 6.02
CA GLY A 206 4.98 20.95 5.71
C GLY A 206 3.95 22.00 6.16
N VAL A 207 3.25 21.77 7.25
CA VAL A 207 2.52 22.78 7.97
C VAL A 207 3.24 22.91 9.31
N ASP A 208 4.04 23.94 9.42
CA ASP A 208 4.59 24.43 10.65
C ASP A 208 3.47 24.38 11.71
N ALA A 209 3.65 23.68 12.82
CA ALA A 209 2.64 23.60 13.89
C ALA A 209 2.25 25.02 14.38
N GLU A 210 3.20 25.97 14.27
CA GLU A 210 2.95 27.40 14.47
C GLU A 210 2.04 27.95 13.37
N LEU A 211 2.21 27.53 12.11
CA LEU A 211 1.35 27.96 11.00
C LEU A 211 -0.05 27.39 11.14
N GLU A 212 -0.22 26.12 11.51
CA GLU A 212 -1.55 25.53 11.73
C GLU A 212 -2.26 26.20 12.90
N SER A 213 -1.56 26.41 14.02
CA SER A 213 -2.10 27.13 15.16
C SER A 213 -2.49 28.56 14.80
N PHE A 214 -1.67 29.26 14.01
CA PHE A 214 -1.95 30.60 13.48
C PHE A 214 -3.19 30.58 12.57
N VAL A 215 -3.30 29.64 11.64
CA VAL A 215 -4.44 29.54 10.72
C VAL A 215 -5.73 29.25 11.45
N LEU A 216 -5.73 28.33 12.41
CA LEU A 216 -6.90 27.99 13.22
C LEU A 216 -7.36 29.18 14.07
N ALA A 217 -6.41 29.93 14.69
CA ALA A 217 -6.73 31.15 15.43
C ALA A 217 -7.35 32.20 14.52
N LYS A 218 -6.83 32.41 13.31
CA LYS A 218 -7.37 33.34 12.33
C LYS A 218 -8.76 32.93 11.79
N ILE A 219 -8.99 31.64 11.62
CA ILE A 219 -10.32 31.13 11.23
C ILE A 219 -11.36 31.42 12.33
N GLU A 220 -11.00 31.22 13.60
CA GLU A 220 -11.92 31.54 14.72
C GLU A 220 -12.13 33.05 14.86
N GLU A 221 -11.07 33.89 14.73
CA GLU A 221 -11.20 35.35 14.70
C GLU A 221 -12.12 35.82 13.57
N ARG A 222 -12.01 35.24 12.36
CA ARG A 222 -12.89 35.53 11.24
C ARG A 222 -14.35 35.12 11.51
N LYS A 223 -14.56 34.00 12.17
CA LYS A 223 -15.87 33.50 12.55
C LYS A 223 -16.55 34.45 13.56
N GLU A 224 -15.82 34.97 14.54
CA GLU A 224 -16.30 35.96 15.48
C GLU A 224 -16.62 37.32 14.78
N ALA A 225 -15.76 37.76 13.84
CA ALA A 225 -16.03 38.95 13.02
C ALA A 225 -17.34 38.82 12.21
N LYS A 226 -17.55 37.64 11.58
CA LYS A 226 -18.82 37.36 10.86
C LYS A 226 -20.04 37.37 11.78
N LYS A 227 -19.92 36.80 13.00
CA LYS A 227 -21.03 36.87 14.00
C LYS A 227 -21.35 38.31 14.41
N ALA A 228 -20.30 39.14 14.55
CA ALA A 228 -20.44 40.55 14.86
C ALA A 228 -20.89 41.39 13.67
N LYS A 229 -21.12 40.80 12.49
CA LYS A 229 -21.42 41.45 11.20
C LYS A 229 -20.33 42.44 10.73
N ASP A 230 -19.10 42.28 11.22
CA ASP A 230 -17.92 43.00 10.76
C ASP A 230 -17.28 42.29 9.56
N PHE A 231 -17.92 42.51 8.41
CA PHE A 231 -17.49 41.86 7.17
C PHE A 231 -16.14 42.40 6.68
N ALA A 232 -15.81 43.66 6.97
CA ALA A 232 -14.53 44.26 6.58
C ALA A 232 -13.36 43.57 7.29
N LYS A 233 -13.50 43.27 8.60
CA LYS A 233 -12.51 42.51 9.36
C LYS A 233 -12.44 41.06 8.87
N ALA A 234 -13.56 40.44 8.57
CA ALA A 234 -13.59 39.06 8.07
C ALA A 234 -12.90 38.90 6.70
N ASP A 235 -13.01 39.88 5.82
CA ASP A 235 -12.33 39.92 4.52
C ASP A 235 -10.83 40.22 4.69
N ALA A 236 -10.44 41.15 5.54
CA ALA A 236 -9.03 41.44 5.85
C ALA A 236 -8.28 40.18 6.38
N ILE A 237 -8.94 39.39 7.24
CA ILE A 237 -8.34 38.11 7.74
C ILE A 237 -8.17 37.10 6.59
N ARG A 238 -9.12 37.03 5.66
CA ARG A 238 -9.01 36.16 4.48
C ARG A 238 -7.85 36.58 3.58
N ASP A 239 -7.68 37.87 3.37
CA ASP A 239 -6.61 38.43 2.55
C ASP A 239 -5.23 38.25 3.23
N GLU A 240 -5.17 38.40 4.55
CA GLU A 240 -3.96 38.09 5.33
C GLU A 240 -3.54 36.62 5.18
N LEU A 241 -4.47 35.69 5.26
CA LEU A 241 -4.21 34.27 5.03
C LEU A 241 -3.78 33.98 3.59
N LEU A 242 -4.45 34.60 2.62
CA LEU A 242 -4.11 34.46 1.21
C LEU A 242 -2.70 35.00 0.90
N ALA A 243 -2.30 36.13 1.48
CA ALA A 243 -0.96 36.70 1.36
C ALA A 243 0.15 35.78 1.93
N LYS A 244 -0.22 34.86 2.84
CA LYS A 244 0.66 33.82 3.39
C LYS A 244 0.57 32.50 2.60
N GLY A 245 -0.09 32.48 1.43
CA GLY A 245 -0.28 31.29 0.62
C GLY A 245 -1.30 30.32 1.21
N ILE A 246 -2.28 30.80 1.96
CA ILE A 246 -3.32 29.97 2.58
C ILE A 246 -4.68 30.35 2.03
N VAL A 247 -5.35 29.38 1.43
CA VAL A 247 -6.72 29.53 0.92
C VAL A 247 -7.70 28.92 1.88
N ILE A 248 -8.74 29.70 2.28
CA ILE A 248 -9.82 29.20 3.12
C ILE A 248 -11.12 29.12 2.32
N LYS A 249 -11.91 28.06 2.57
CA LYS A 249 -13.20 27.83 1.92
C LYS A 249 -14.26 27.52 2.97
N ASP A 250 -15.36 28.30 2.94
CA ASP A 250 -16.51 28.02 3.78
C ASP A 250 -17.30 26.81 3.22
N THR A 251 -17.60 25.82 4.07
CA THR A 251 -18.43 24.66 3.73
C THR A 251 -19.62 24.56 4.69
N ARG A 252 -20.56 23.65 4.41
CA ARG A 252 -21.71 23.41 5.30
C ARG A 252 -21.31 22.83 6.66
N GLU A 253 -20.13 22.18 6.72
CA GLU A 253 -19.59 21.51 7.91
C GLU A 253 -18.57 22.37 8.66
N GLY A 254 -18.19 23.55 8.12
CA GLY A 254 -17.21 24.45 8.72
C GLY A 254 -16.31 25.12 7.68
N VAL A 255 -15.21 25.73 8.15
CA VAL A 255 -14.19 26.33 7.29
C VAL A 255 -13.07 25.32 7.08
N VAL A 256 -12.76 24.99 5.84
CA VAL A 256 -11.58 24.20 5.44
C VAL A 256 -10.53 25.11 4.85
N TRP A 257 -9.27 24.73 4.98
CA TRP A 257 -8.14 25.48 4.45
C TRP A 257 -7.10 24.58 3.80
N HIS A 258 -6.31 25.14 2.86
CA HIS A 258 -5.17 24.48 2.22
C HIS A 258 -4.11 25.52 1.81
N LYS A 259 -2.88 25.11 1.60
CA LYS A 259 -1.86 25.98 1.00
C LYS A 259 -2.20 26.23 -0.46
N ALA A 260 -2.03 27.46 -0.93
CA ALA A 260 -2.08 27.78 -2.35
C ALA A 260 -0.94 27.07 -3.08
N GLU A 261 -1.25 26.49 -4.23
CA GLU A 261 -0.27 25.88 -5.13
C GLU A 261 0.63 26.93 -5.76
#